data_12d322d02f70b95a63e963b91e55cc73
#
_entry.id   12d322d02f70b95a63e963b91e55cc73
#
_cell.length_a   1.000
_cell.length_b   1.000
_cell.length_c   1.000
_cell.angle_alpha   90.00
_cell.angle_beta   90.00
_cell.angle_gamma   90.00
#
_symmetry.space_group_name_H-M   'P 1'
#
loop_
_entity.id
_entity.type
_entity.pdbx_description
1 polymer ?
#
loop_
_entity_poly.entity_id
_entity_poly.type
_entity_poly.pdbx_seq_one_letter_code
_entity_poly.pdbx_strand_id
1 'polypeptide(L)'
;MIVLKSAREIGLMREAGQILVAAMRMCRDLVKPGVSTLEIDREVETLIRTRKAKPAFKGYRGFPATICASINEEVVHGIPAAHRRLAEGDIIGLDFGAIVDGYYADAAVTLPVGEVSDAARRLVDVTRESLDQAIREARPGRRLGDISAVV
;
A
#
# COMPACT_ATOMS: atom_id res chain seq x y z
N MET A 1 -16.92 -6.93 22.17
CA MET A 1 -18.10 -7.08 21.26
C MET A 1 -17.62 -6.77 19.84
N ILE A 2 -17.95 -7.60 18.86
CA ILE A 2 -17.66 -7.33 17.44
C ILE A 2 -18.72 -6.35 16.93
N VAL A 3 -18.28 -5.18 16.43
CA VAL A 3 -19.18 -4.17 15.86
C VAL A 3 -19.22 -4.35 14.34
N LEU A 4 -20.39 -4.69 13.83
CA LEU A 4 -20.62 -4.80 12.38
C LEU A 4 -20.80 -3.42 11.78
N LYS A 5 -20.23 -3.20 10.60
CA LYS A 5 -20.36 -1.94 9.84
C LYS A 5 -21.70 -1.90 9.11
N SER A 6 -22.35 -0.75 9.12
CA SER A 6 -23.53 -0.47 8.31
C SER A 6 -23.19 -0.34 6.82
N ALA A 7 -24.18 -0.41 5.95
CA ALA A 7 -23.99 -0.24 4.51
C ALA A 7 -23.36 1.14 4.17
N ARG A 8 -23.74 2.21 4.91
CA ARG A 8 -23.14 3.55 4.75
C ARG A 8 -21.66 3.53 5.10
N GLU A 9 -21.28 2.94 6.24
CA GLU A 9 -19.88 2.85 6.68
C GLU A 9 -19.02 2.03 5.70
N ILE A 10 -19.55 0.92 5.20
CA ILE A 10 -18.90 0.13 4.15
C ILE A 10 -18.71 0.97 2.87
N GLY A 11 -19.69 1.82 2.52
CA GLY A 11 -19.58 2.76 1.40
C GLY A 11 -18.39 3.71 1.55
N LEU A 12 -18.21 4.30 2.74
CA LEU A 12 -17.08 5.21 3.04
C LEU A 12 -15.72 4.48 3.02
N MET A 13 -15.66 3.27 3.56
CA MET A 13 -14.45 2.43 3.49
C MET A 13 -14.12 2.07 2.03
N ARG A 14 -15.12 1.79 1.21
CA ARG A 14 -14.93 1.52 -0.23
C ARG A 14 -14.41 2.75 -0.98
N GLU A 15 -14.94 3.94 -0.66
CA GLU A 15 -14.46 5.19 -1.24
C GLU A 15 -12.98 5.43 -0.89
N ALA A 16 -12.60 5.27 0.39
CA ALA A 16 -11.21 5.33 0.81
C ALA A 16 -10.34 4.31 0.06
N GLY A 17 -10.80 3.07 -0.09
CA GLY A 17 -10.12 2.03 -0.85
C GLY A 17 -9.93 2.36 -2.34
N GLN A 18 -10.91 2.99 -2.99
CA GLN A 18 -10.80 3.42 -4.38
C GLN A 18 -9.74 4.52 -4.57
N ILE A 19 -9.57 5.39 -3.58
CA ILE A 19 -8.48 6.39 -3.58
C ILE A 19 -7.12 5.67 -3.57
N LEU A 20 -6.96 4.64 -2.74
CA LEU A 20 -5.72 3.86 -2.68
C LEU A 20 -5.45 3.07 -3.97
N VAL A 21 -6.49 2.54 -4.62
CA VAL A 21 -6.34 1.91 -5.95
C VAL A 21 -5.82 2.92 -6.98
N ALA A 22 -6.29 4.17 -6.93
CA ALA A 22 -5.77 5.22 -7.81
C ALA A 22 -4.30 5.57 -7.48
N ALA A 23 -3.94 5.62 -6.20
CA ALA A 23 -2.56 5.81 -5.75
C ALA A 23 -1.64 4.68 -6.23
N MET A 24 -2.06 3.42 -6.08
CA MET A 24 -1.30 2.26 -6.58
C MET A 24 -1.04 2.33 -8.08
N ARG A 25 -2.05 2.70 -8.87
CA ARG A 25 -1.90 2.86 -10.32
C ARG A 25 -0.89 3.95 -10.67
N MET A 26 -1.01 5.12 -10.02
CA MET A 26 -0.06 6.22 -10.18
C MET A 26 1.37 5.81 -9.80
N CYS A 27 1.55 5.10 -8.71
CA CYS A 27 2.87 4.62 -8.28
C CYS A 27 3.52 3.68 -9.30
N ARG A 28 2.75 2.85 -10.01
CA ARG A 28 3.28 1.99 -11.08
C ARG A 28 3.94 2.79 -12.21
N ASP A 29 3.40 3.97 -12.50
CA ASP A 29 3.95 4.85 -13.55
C ASP A 29 5.12 5.70 -13.02
N LEU A 30 5.13 6.02 -11.72
CA LEU A 30 6.16 6.85 -11.07
C LEU A 30 7.43 6.07 -10.69
N VAL A 31 7.29 4.79 -10.33
CA VAL A 31 8.42 3.97 -9.85
C VAL A 31 9.36 3.66 -11.01
N LYS A 32 10.49 4.40 -11.05
CA LYS A 32 11.54 4.29 -12.07
C LYS A 32 12.90 4.57 -11.44
N PRO A 33 14.00 4.07 -12.01
CA PRO A 33 15.34 4.42 -11.56
C PRO A 33 15.54 5.94 -11.51
N GLY A 34 16.18 6.42 -10.44
CA GLY A 34 16.47 7.84 -10.21
C GLY A 34 15.37 8.61 -9.46
N VAL A 35 14.12 8.15 -9.43
CA VAL A 35 13.05 8.78 -8.65
C VAL A 35 13.33 8.61 -7.15
N SER A 36 13.13 9.67 -6.37
CA SER A 36 13.28 9.58 -4.91
C SER A 36 11.98 9.12 -4.24
N THR A 37 12.09 8.46 -3.11
CA THR A 37 10.93 8.06 -2.30
C THR A 37 10.11 9.27 -1.83
N LEU A 38 10.73 10.44 -1.65
CA LEU A 38 10.03 11.68 -1.31
C LEU A 38 9.17 12.22 -2.47
N GLU A 39 9.61 12.07 -3.72
CA GLU A 39 8.81 12.44 -4.89
C GLU A 39 7.54 11.60 -4.93
N ILE A 40 7.63 10.29 -4.71
CA ILE A 40 6.47 9.39 -4.65
C ILE A 40 5.53 9.79 -3.51
N ASP A 41 6.06 10.08 -2.32
CA ASP A 41 5.28 10.51 -1.15
C ASP A 41 4.44 11.75 -1.45
N ARG A 42 5.04 12.77 -2.10
CA ARG A 42 4.37 14.02 -2.44
C ARG A 42 3.24 13.83 -3.45
N GLU A 43 3.45 13.00 -4.46
CA GLU A 43 2.43 12.71 -5.47
C GLU A 43 1.25 11.95 -4.85
N VAL A 44 1.52 10.97 -3.98
CA VAL A 44 0.45 10.25 -3.26
C VAL A 44 -0.30 11.19 -2.32
N GLU A 45 0.38 12.07 -1.57
CA GLU A 45 -0.27 13.06 -0.72
C GLU A 45 -1.18 13.98 -1.52
N THR A 46 -0.68 14.48 -2.65
CA THR A 46 -1.43 15.34 -3.56
C THR A 46 -2.70 14.64 -4.07
N LEU A 47 -2.58 13.39 -4.51
CA LEU A 47 -3.72 12.61 -4.99
C LEU A 47 -4.76 12.40 -3.89
N ILE A 48 -4.35 11.99 -2.68
CA ILE A 48 -5.28 11.76 -1.55
C ILE A 48 -6.03 13.06 -1.21
N ARG A 49 -5.31 14.20 -1.13
CA ARG A 49 -5.92 15.50 -0.81
C ARG A 49 -6.85 16.03 -1.88
N THR A 50 -6.53 15.86 -3.16
CA THR A 50 -7.40 16.26 -4.28
C THR A 50 -8.71 15.47 -4.30
N ARG A 51 -8.72 14.26 -3.75
CA ARG A 51 -9.91 13.43 -3.55
C ARG A 51 -10.67 13.76 -2.24
N LYS A 52 -10.32 14.88 -1.56
CA LYS A 52 -10.92 15.35 -0.30
C LYS A 52 -10.77 14.34 0.85
N ALA A 53 -9.84 13.42 0.75
CA ALA A 53 -9.45 12.48 1.81
C ALA A 53 -8.24 12.99 2.60
N LYS A 54 -7.93 12.34 3.71
CA LYS A 54 -6.76 12.63 4.53
C LYS A 54 -5.78 11.45 4.47
N PRO A 55 -4.46 11.71 4.37
CA PRO A 55 -3.45 10.67 4.59
C PRO A 55 -3.60 10.06 5.99
N ALA A 56 -3.57 8.73 6.08
CA ALA A 56 -3.79 8.06 7.35
C ALA A 56 -2.53 7.99 8.22
N PHE A 57 -1.34 7.94 7.62
CA PHE A 57 -0.09 7.73 8.34
C PHE A 57 0.56 9.02 8.80
N LYS A 58 0.43 10.11 8.03
CA LYS A 58 1.08 11.39 8.33
C LYS A 58 0.61 11.98 9.66
N GLY A 59 1.53 12.06 10.62
CA GLY A 59 1.26 12.51 11.99
C GLY A 59 0.82 11.41 12.95
N TYR A 60 0.49 10.20 12.46
CA TYR A 60 0.13 9.10 13.33
C TYR A 60 1.35 8.63 14.13
N ARG A 61 1.27 8.75 15.47
CA ARG A 61 2.38 8.45 16.41
C ARG A 61 3.73 9.09 16.01
N GLY A 62 3.67 10.28 15.39
CA GLY A 62 4.87 11.01 14.97
C GLY A 62 5.44 10.60 13.60
N PHE A 63 4.80 9.71 12.84
CA PHE A 63 5.27 9.35 11.50
C PHE A 63 5.23 10.58 10.57
N PRO A 64 6.34 10.93 9.88
CA PRO A 64 6.46 12.24 9.23
C PRO A 64 5.87 12.31 7.82
N ALA A 65 5.54 11.19 7.20
CA ALA A 65 5.23 11.08 5.78
C ALA A 65 3.81 10.53 5.51
N THR A 66 3.37 10.61 4.28
CA THR A 66 2.08 10.11 3.81
C THR A 66 2.10 8.60 3.58
N ILE A 67 3.25 8.09 3.09
CA ILE A 67 3.45 6.68 2.77
C ILE A 67 4.65 6.11 3.55
N CYS A 68 4.67 4.78 3.70
CA CYS A 68 5.92 4.07 3.95
C CYS A 68 6.52 3.63 2.60
N ALA A 69 7.81 3.84 2.42
CA ALA A 69 8.54 3.51 1.20
C ALA A 69 9.78 2.70 1.55
N SER A 70 9.66 1.38 1.48
CA SER A 70 10.66 0.41 1.96
C SER A 70 11.36 -0.24 0.77
N ILE A 71 12.68 -0.05 0.66
CA ILE A 71 13.50 -0.51 -0.47
C ILE A 71 14.21 -1.80 -0.07
N ASN A 72 14.15 -2.81 -0.91
CA ASN A 72 14.88 -4.09 -0.81
C ASN A 72 14.65 -4.78 0.54
N GLU A 73 15.68 -4.87 1.39
CA GLU A 73 15.65 -5.55 2.70
C GLU A 73 14.85 -4.80 3.78
N GLU A 74 14.42 -3.59 3.53
CA GLU A 74 13.54 -2.87 4.47
C GLU A 74 12.17 -3.52 4.48
N VAL A 75 11.82 -4.16 5.58
CA VAL A 75 10.56 -4.92 5.68
C VAL A 75 9.34 -3.98 5.62
N VAL A 76 9.31 -2.93 6.45
CA VAL A 76 8.22 -1.94 6.55
C VAL A 76 8.73 -0.60 7.07
N HIS A 77 7.87 0.42 7.02
CA HIS A 77 8.03 1.72 7.66
C HIS A 77 9.22 2.55 7.16
N GLY A 78 9.73 2.28 5.95
CA GLY A 78 10.74 3.12 5.33
C GLY A 78 10.25 4.56 5.21
N ILE A 79 11.02 5.53 5.75
CA ILE A 79 10.64 6.94 5.72
C ILE A 79 11.08 7.55 4.39
N PRO A 80 10.16 8.15 3.60
CA PRO A 80 10.48 8.84 2.37
C PRO A 80 11.49 9.97 2.56
N ALA A 81 12.52 10.03 1.69
CA ALA A 81 13.54 11.07 1.72
C ALA A 81 14.08 11.39 0.33
N ALA A 82 14.54 12.61 0.12
CA ALA A 82 15.05 13.09 -1.18
C ALA A 82 16.33 12.38 -1.64
N HIS A 83 17.16 11.95 -0.69
CA HIS A 83 18.39 11.23 -0.98
C HIS A 83 18.19 9.73 -1.22
N ARG A 84 17.02 9.19 -0.87
CA ARG A 84 16.67 7.77 -1.10
C ARG A 84 16.09 7.65 -2.50
N ARG A 85 16.98 7.40 -3.47
CA ARG A 85 16.61 7.25 -4.88
C ARG A 85 16.60 5.80 -5.28
N LEU A 86 15.61 5.44 -6.07
CA LEU A 86 15.45 4.10 -6.62
C LEU A 86 16.55 3.82 -7.65
N ALA A 87 17.12 2.62 -7.60
CA ALA A 87 18.07 2.12 -8.57
C ALA A 87 17.48 1.00 -9.42
N GLU A 88 18.06 0.78 -10.58
CA GLU A 88 17.74 -0.38 -11.42
C GLU A 88 17.97 -1.68 -10.63
N GLY A 89 17.01 -2.58 -10.65
CA GLY A 89 17.09 -3.86 -9.93
C GLY A 89 16.51 -3.85 -8.51
N ASP A 90 16.16 -2.68 -7.97
CA ASP A 90 15.48 -2.58 -6.67
C ASP A 90 14.05 -3.14 -6.72
N ILE A 91 13.55 -3.57 -5.58
CA ILE A 91 12.11 -3.70 -5.32
C ILE A 91 11.73 -2.66 -4.26
N ILE A 92 10.55 -2.06 -4.37
CA ILE A 92 10.06 -1.09 -3.38
C ILE A 92 8.66 -1.48 -2.90
N GLY A 93 8.54 -1.68 -1.59
CA GLY A 93 7.26 -1.76 -0.89
C GLY A 93 6.71 -0.36 -0.63
N LEU A 94 5.54 -0.06 -1.18
CA LEU A 94 4.80 1.17 -0.95
C LEU A 94 3.53 0.85 -0.18
N ASP A 95 3.40 1.45 0.99
CA ASP A 95 2.28 1.25 1.91
C ASP A 95 1.65 2.61 2.22
N PHE A 96 0.34 2.72 2.07
CA PHE A 96 -0.39 3.97 2.21
C PHE A 96 -1.82 3.75 2.72
N GLY A 97 -2.27 4.72 3.50
CA GLY A 97 -3.62 4.74 4.03
C GLY A 97 -4.36 6.04 3.70
N ALA A 98 -5.67 5.94 3.55
CA ALA A 98 -6.55 7.09 3.35
C ALA A 98 -7.73 7.06 4.32
N ILE A 99 -8.20 8.25 4.71
CA ILE A 99 -9.34 8.44 5.60
C ILE A 99 -10.40 9.27 4.87
N VAL A 100 -11.62 8.73 4.79
CA VAL A 100 -12.81 9.42 4.29
C VAL A 100 -13.86 9.43 5.41
N ASP A 101 -14.28 10.61 5.84
CA ASP A 101 -15.26 10.80 6.92
C ASP A 101 -15.01 9.94 8.18
N GLY A 102 -13.73 9.79 8.57
CA GLY A 102 -13.32 9.00 9.73
C GLY A 102 -13.18 7.50 9.49
N TYR A 103 -13.44 7.01 8.28
CA TYR A 103 -13.26 5.60 7.89
C TYR A 103 -11.98 5.41 7.10
N TYR A 104 -11.26 4.35 7.44
CA TYR A 104 -9.91 4.07 6.94
C TYR A 104 -9.93 3.02 5.84
N ALA A 105 -9.05 3.18 4.88
CA ALA A 105 -8.52 2.11 4.06
C ALA A 105 -7.01 2.11 4.17
N ASP A 106 -6.43 0.92 4.03
CA ASP A 106 -5.01 0.65 4.13
C ASP A 106 -4.63 -0.36 3.04
N ALA A 107 -3.55 -0.12 2.33
CA ALA A 107 -3.12 -0.99 1.24
C ALA A 107 -1.64 -0.84 0.93
N ALA A 108 -1.01 -1.96 0.60
CA ALA A 108 0.39 -1.98 0.18
C ALA A 108 0.58 -2.69 -1.16
N VAL A 109 1.64 -2.32 -1.86
CA VAL A 109 2.10 -2.97 -3.08
C VAL A 109 3.61 -2.96 -3.16
N THR A 110 4.21 -4.07 -3.58
CA THR A 110 5.63 -4.11 -3.93
C THR A 110 5.78 -4.03 -5.44
N LEU A 111 6.62 -3.10 -5.89
CA LEU A 111 6.87 -2.83 -7.30
C LEU A 111 8.34 -3.05 -7.64
N PRO A 112 8.65 -3.69 -8.79
CA PRO A 112 10.01 -3.73 -9.31
C PRO A 112 10.41 -2.36 -9.87
N VAL A 113 11.70 -2.04 -9.78
CA VAL A 113 12.31 -0.84 -10.36
C VAL A 113 13.16 -1.25 -11.55
N GLY A 114 12.65 -1.07 -12.75
CA GLY A 114 13.27 -1.57 -13.97
C GLY A 114 13.36 -3.11 -14.01
N GLU A 115 14.47 -3.65 -14.48
CA GLU A 115 14.71 -5.08 -14.54
C GLU A 115 15.25 -5.59 -13.20
N VAL A 116 14.53 -6.51 -12.57
CA VAL A 116 14.90 -7.13 -11.30
C VAL A 116 15.35 -8.57 -11.47
N SER A 117 16.08 -9.11 -10.49
CA SER A 117 16.49 -10.52 -10.50
C SER A 117 15.27 -11.47 -10.50
N ASP A 118 15.47 -12.69 -11.01
CA ASP A 118 14.43 -13.73 -10.98
C ASP A 118 13.97 -14.05 -9.56
N ALA A 119 14.88 -13.98 -8.58
CA ALA A 119 14.57 -14.20 -7.18
C ALA A 119 13.62 -13.10 -6.65
N ALA A 120 13.91 -11.84 -6.94
CA ALA A 120 13.06 -10.70 -6.54
C ALA A 120 11.70 -10.76 -7.24
N ARG A 121 11.67 -11.06 -8.55
CA ARG A 121 10.44 -11.23 -9.31
C ARG A 121 9.56 -12.33 -8.72
N ARG A 122 10.16 -13.50 -8.47
CA ARG A 122 9.46 -14.63 -7.86
C ARG A 122 8.90 -14.29 -6.49
N LEU A 123 9.67 -13.57 -5.63
CA LEU A 123 9.20 -13.15 -4.32
C LEU A 123 7.95 -12.27 -4.41
N VAL A 124 7.97 -11.26 -5.29
CA VAL A 124 6.83 -10.36 -5.50
C VAL A 124 5.61 -11.13 -6.02
N ASP A 125 5.81 -12.04 -7.00
CA ASP A 125 4.72 -12.80 -7.60
C ASP A 125 4.09 -13.78 -6.61
N VAL A 126 4.88 -14.53 -5.83
CA VAL A 126 4.39 -15.47 -4.81
C VAL A 126 3.65 -14.72 -3.71
N THR A 127 4.16 -13.58 -3.26
CA THR A 127 3.49 -12.75 -2.25
C THR A 127 2.14 -12.23 -2.74
N ARG A 128 2.05 -11.81 -3.99
CA ARG A 128 0.79 -11.38 -4.60
C ARG A 128 -0.21 -12.53 -4.70
N GLU A 129 0.25 -13.72 -5.14
CA GLU A 129 -0.61 -14.90 -5.23
C GLU A 129 -1.12 -15.33 -3.85
N SER A 130 -0.28 -15.29 -2.83
CA SER A 130 -0.64 -15.55 -1.43
C SER A 130 -1.78 -14.63 -0.97
N LEU A 131 -1.67 -13.32 -1.23
CA LEU A 131 -2.75 -12.37 -0.93
C LEU A 131 -4.04 -12.68 -1.68
N ASP A 132 -3.95 -12.98 -2.97
CA ASP A 132 -5.12 -13.30 -3.80
C ASP A 132 -5.83 -14.57 -3.29
N GLN A 133 -5.09 -15.57 -2.84
CA GLN A 133 -5.65 -16.78 -2.22
C GLN A 133 -6.30 -16.45 -0.88
N ALA A 134 -5.66 -15.66 -0.02
CA ALA A 134 -6.23 -15.21 1.26
C ALA A 134 -7.54 -14.47 1.08
N ILE A 135 -7.64 -13.58 0.09
CA ILE A 135 -8.86 -12.83 -0.24
C ILE A 135 -10.00 -13.80 -0.67
N ARG A 136 -9.70 -14.82 -1.48
CA ARG A 136 -10.70 -15.82 -1.88
C ARG A 136 -11.24 -16.63 -0.72
N GLU A 137 -10.41 -16.90 0.29
CA GLU A 137 -10.82 -17.61 1.51
C GLU A 137 -11.57 -16.72 2.51
N ALA A 138 -11.45 -15.39 2.45
CA ALA A 138 -12.12 -14.44 3.34
C ALA A 138 -13.62 -14.31 3.02
N ARG A 139 -14.40 -15.35 3.30
CA ARG A 139 -15.83 -15.45 2.99
C ARG A 139 -16.62 -16.06 4.15
N PRO A 140 -17.94 -15.85 4.20
CA PRO A 140 -18.80 -16.43 5.24
C PRO A 140 -18.61 -17.94 5.37
N GLY A 141 -18.55 -18.44 6.62
CA GLY A 141 -18.34 -19.85 6.93
C GLY A 141 -16.89 -20.29 7.07
N ARG A 142 -15.92 -19.43 6.70
CA ARG A 142 -14.50 -19.69 6.89
C ARG A 142 -14.00 -19.21 8.25
N ARG A 143 -12.98 -19.88 8.76
CA ARG A 143 -12.26 -19.48 9.97
C ARG A 143 -11.02 -18.67 9.62
N LEU A 144 -10.52 -17.87 10.56
CA LEU A 144 -9.26 -17.14 10.37
C LEU A 144 -8.09 -18.10 10.04
N GLY A 145 -8.07 -19.30 10.63
CA GLY A 145 -7.06 -20.33 10.32
C GLY A 145 -7.08 -20.81 8.87
N ASP A 146 -8.25 -20.80 8.20
CA ASP A 146 -8.35 -21.17 6.79
C ASP A 146 -7.64 -20.12 5.90
N ILE A 147 -7.75 -18.83 6.26
CA ILE A 147 -7.04 -17.74 5.58
C ILE A 147 -5.54 -17.87 5.81
N SER A 148 -5.12 -18.12 7.06
CA SER A 148 -3.69 -18.25 7.39
C SER A 148 -3.03 -19.46 6.73
N ALA A 149 -3.79 -20.52 6.45
CA ALA A 149 -3.25 -21.75 5.86
C ALA A 149 -2.92 -21.62 4.36
N VAL A 150 -3.47 -20.63 3.67
CA VAL A 150 -3.21 -20.40 2.22
C VAL A 150 -2.16 -19.31 1.96
N VAL A 151 -1.74 -18.58 3.00
CA VAL A 151 -0.62 -17.63 2.99
C VAL A 151 0.71 -18.35 3.19
#